data_396fef107412f51df085276bd8350367
#
_entry.id   396fef107412f51df085276bd8350367
#
_cell.length_a   1.000
_cell.length_b   1.000
_cell.length_c   1.000
_cell.angle_alpha   90.00
_cell.angle_beta   90.00
_cell.angle_gamma   90.00
#
_symmetry.space_group_name_H-M   'P 1'
#
loop_
_entity.id
_entity.type
_entity.pdbx_description
1 polymer ?
#
loop_
_entity_poly.entity_id
_entity_poly.type
_entity_poly.pdbx_seq_one_letter_code
_entity_poly.pdbx_strand_id
1 'polypeptide(L)'
;DYGRMSLINAAVMILYVFISLNLQNAVINAYMKNEVDFPVYLGSVLWGLTAAQVLLAALSIYFAVPLGMLLSISKYDVYWVVAICILLSYIYIYTSYLQGARLSSSFVKLNIFSKISEVVVIFVFAWFLTQDKYLAKVYAQLVISFILLTYVLKKLKKIAVFKFNVRYFISALAFSSPLIIHVLSNALLSQVDRLFIAKMLGEGQAGIYSFAYNIGMLWPGTLRGNLNYISLLIRRIMVK
;
A
#
# COMPACT_ATOMS: atom_id res chain seq x y z
N ASP A 1 -0.75 18.37 -13.60
CA ASP A 1 -0.55 16.89 -13.61
C ASP A 1 0.08 16.36 -12.31
N TYR A 2 1.20 16.97 -11.82
CA TYR A 2 1.86 16.45 -10.60
C TYR A 2 0.98 16.56 -9.34
N GLY A 3 0.17 17.62 -9.24
CA GLY A 3 -0.80 17.78 -8.15
C GLY A 3 -1.82 16.66 -8.11
N ARG A 4 -2.45 16.35 -9.25
CA ARG A 4 -3.40 15.22 -9.36
C ARG A 4 -2.75 13.90 -9.02
N MET A 5 -1.55 13.65 -9.53
CA MET A 5 -0.79 12.45 -9.20
C MET A 5 -0.54 12.31 -7.69
N SER A 6 -0.22 13.43 -7.02
CA SER A 6 0.00 13.46 -5.57
C SER A 6 -1.29 13.18 -4.79
N LEU A 7 -2.42 13.74 -5.22
CA LEU A 7 -3.72 13.52 -4.59
C LEU A 7 -4.21 12.08 -4.76
N ILE A 8 -4.01 11.48 -5.93
CA ILE A 8 -4.31 10.06 -6.15
C ILE A 8 -3.47 9.17 -5.24
N ASN A 9 -2.17 9.47 -5.05
CA ASN A 9 -1.35 8.73 -4.10
C ASN A 9 -1.86 8.87 -2.67
N ALA A 10 -2.25 10.07 -2.26
CA ALA A 10 -2.84 10.30 -0.94
C ALA A 10 -4.14 9.49 -0.77
N ALA A 11 -4.99 9.49 -1.79
CA ALA A 11 -6.22 8.70 -1.80
C ALA A 11 -5.94 7.20 -1.71
N VAL A 12 -4.95 6.68 -2.46
CA VAL A 12 -4.53 5.28 -2.36
C VAL A 12 -4.06 4.95 -0.95
N MET A 13 -3.24 5.78 -0.32
CA MET A 13 -2.74 5.52 1.04
C MET A 13 -3.87 5.48 2.07
N ILE A 14 -4.85 6.37 1.98
CA ILE A 14 -5.97 6.44 2.92
C ILE A 14 -6.95 5.29 2.66
N LEU A 15 -7.41 5.09 1.42
CA LEU A 15 -8.40 4.05 1.09
C LEU A 15 -7.84 2.64 1.23
N TYR A 16 -6.53 2.47 1.00
CA TYR A 16 -5.86 1.18 1.19
C TYR A 16 -6.04 0.63 2.61
N VAL A 17 -5.99 1.48 3.63
CA VAL A 17 -6.15 1.06 5.03
C VAL A 17 -7.50 0.36 5.25
N PHE A 18 -8.57 0.92 4.65
CA PHE A 18 -9.91 0.36 4.75
C PHE A 18 -10.09 -0.88 3.87
N ILE A 19 -9.64 -0.84 2.60
CA ILE A 19 -9.83 -1.92 1.64
C ILE A 19 -9.01 -3.16 1.99
N SER A 20 -7.81 -2.99 2.57
CA SER A 20 -6.96 -4.09 3.01
C SER A 20 -7.33 -4.65 4.38
N LEU A 21 -8.18 -3.91 5.16
CA LEU A 21 -8.44 -4.20 6.58
C LEU A 21 -7.16 -4.40 7.39
N ASN A 22 -6.03 -3.93 6.86
CA ASN A 22 -4.70 -4.06 7.46
C ASN A 22 -4.30 -5.51 7.82
N LEU A 23 -4.90 -6.53 7.13
CA LEU A 23 -4.74 -7.95 7.42
C LEU A 23 -3.33 -8.48 7.19
N GLN A 24 -2.50 -7.77 6.41
CA GLN A 24 -1.09 -8.11 6.22
C GLN A 24 -0.32 -8.19 7.55
N ASN A 25 -0.67 -7.37 8.54
CA ASN A 25 -0.02 -7.40 9.86
C ASN A 25 -0.47 -8.61 10.71
N ALA A 26 -1.71 -9.05 10.53
CA ALA A 26 -2.19 -10.28 11.17
C ALA A 26 -1.48 -11.52 10.60
N VAL A 27 -1.23 -11.54 9.29
CA VAL A 27 -0.53 -12.64 8.61
C VAL A 27 0.92 -12.77 9.10
N ILE A 28 1.68 -11.67 9.20
CA ILE A 28 3.06 -11.74 9.71
C ILE A 28 3.09 -12.20 11.17
N ASN A 29 2.17 -11.68 12.01
CA ASN A 29 2.09 -12.07 13.42
C ASN A 29 1.73 -13.54 13.60
N ALA A 30 0.74 -14.05 12.85
CA ALA A 30 0.31 -15.44 12.91
C ALA A 30 1.43 -16.40 12.50
N TYR A 31 2.18 -16.04 11.45
CA TYR A 31 3.32 -16.83 11.01
C TYR A 31 4.45 -16.88 12.06
N MET A 32 4.77 -15.72 12.65
CA MET A 32 5.85 -15.62 13.63
C MET A 32 5.53 -16.33 14.94
N LYS A 33 4.28 -16.31 15.39
CA LYS A 33 3.86 -16.97 16.63
C LYS A 33 3.77 -18.50 16.48
N ASN A 34 3.52 -19.00 15.29
CA ASN A 34 3.39 -20.43 14.98
C ASN A 34 2.37 -21.18 15.89
N GLU A 35 1.34 -20.46 16.35
CA GLU A 35 0.30 -20.99 17.26
C GLU A 35 -0.91 -21.56 16.50
N VAL A 36 -0.98 -21.38 15.18
CA VAL A 36 -2.11 -21.76 14.33
C VAL A 36 -1.64 -22.56 13.11
N ASP A 37 -2.55 -23.38 12.54
CA ASP A 37 -2.32 -23.97 11.23
C ASP A 37 -2.27 -22.86 10.17
N PHE A 38 -1.07 -22.37 9.91
CA PHE A 38 -0.83 -21.20 9.07
C PHE A 38 -1.39 -21.32 7.64
N PRO A 39 -1.27 -22.48 6.93
CA PRO A 39 -1.90 -22.66 5.62
C PRO A 39 -3.41 -22.44 5.63
N VAL A 40 -4.12 -22.96 6.62
CA VAL A 40 -5.57 -22.78 6.78
C VAL A 40 -5.91 -21.35 7.23
N TYR A 41 -5.09 -20.77 8.12
CA TYR A 41 -5.22 -19.39 8.53
C TYR A 41 -5.09 -18.42 7.35
N LEU A 42 -4.04 -18.58 6.54
CA LEU A 42 -3.80 -17.76 5.35
C LEU A 42 -4.94 -17.89 4.34
N GLY A 43 -5.42 -19.10 4.10
CA GLY A 43 -6.58 -19.35 3.23
C GLY A 43 -7.84 -18.66 3.73
N SER A 44 -8.09 -18.71 5.05
CA SER A 44 -9.24 -18.04 5.68
C SER A 44 -9.16 -16.51 5.57
N VAL A 45 -7.96 -15.94 5.76
CA VAL A 45 -7.70 -14.50 5.59
C VAL A 45 -7.92 -14.08 4.14
N LEU A 46 -7.45 -14.82 3.17
CA LEU A 46 -7.61 -14.51 1.75
C LEU A 46 -9.09 -14.55 1.32
N TRP A 47 -9.85 -15.57 1.74
CA TRP A 47 -11.29 -15.66 1.47
C TRP A 47 -12.07 -14.53 2.14
N GLY A 48 -11.81 -14.27 3.42
CA GLY A 48 -12.47 -13.22 4.17
C GLY A 48 -12.15 -11.84 3.61
N LEU A 49 -10.88 -11.60 3.22
CA LEU A 49 -10.49 -10.35 2.55
C LEU A 49 -11.23 -10.18 1.22
N THR A 50 -11.31 -11.23 0.39
CA THR A 50 -12.02 -11.16 -0.90
C THR A 50 -13.48 -10.79 -0.71
N ALA A 51 -14.17 -11.44 0.24
CA ALA A 51 -15.57 -11.14 0.55
C ALA A 51 -15.74 -9.70 1.06
N ALA A 52 -14.87 -9.26 1.97
CA ALA A 52 -14.89 -7.88 2.48
C ALA A 52 -14.59 -6.86 1.39
N GLN A 53 -13.66 -7.13 0.48
CA GLN A 53 -13.31 -6.25 -0.62
C GLN A 53 -14.43 -6.07 -1.63
N VAL A 54 -15.22 -7.11 -1.92
CA VAL A 54 -16.40 -6.99 -2.78
C VAL A 54 -17.39 -5.99 -2.16
N LEU A 55 -17.66 -6.09 -0.86
CA LEU A 55 -18.54 -5.16 -0.16
C LEU A 55 -17.96 -3.74 -0.13
N LEU A 56 -16.69 -3.60 0.28
CA LEU A 56 -16.04 -2.29 0.41
C LEU A 56 -15.85 -1.61 -0.95
N ALA A 57 -15.56 -2.36 -2.01
CA ALA A 57 -15.49 -1.85 -3.37
C ALA A 57 -16.85 -1.36 -3.84
N ALA A 58 -17.93 -2.14 -3.63
CA ALA A 58 -19.28 -1.73 -3.95
C ALA A 58 -19.70 -0.44 -3.22
N LEU A 59 -19.40 -0.35 -1.91
CA LEU A 59 -19.62 0.86 -1.12
C LEU A 59 -18.80 2.05 -1.64
N SER A 60 -17.52 1.85 -1.96
CA SER A 60 -16.63 2.90 -2.47
C SER A 60 -17.09 3.40 -3.85
N ILE A 61 -17.61 2.53 -4.69
CA ILE A 61 -18.18 2.89 -6.00
C ILE A 61 -19.51 3.65 -5.82
N TYR A 62 -20.37 3.20 -4.92
CA TYR A 62 -21.63 3.87 -4.61
C TYR A 62 -21.38 5.29 -4.07
N PHE A 63 -20.42 5.45 -3.19
CA PHE A 63 -20.02 6.73 -2.60
C PHE A 63 -18.86 7.42 -3.36
N ALA A 64 -18.65 7.10 -4.65
CA ALA A 64 -17.53 7.65 -5.42
C ALA A 64 -17.55 9.18 -5.53
N VAL A 65 -18.75 9.80 -5.64
CA VAL A 65 -18.88 11.26 -5.70
C VAL A 65 -18.47 11.93 -4.38
N PRO A 66 -19.06 11.59 -3.21
CA PRO A 66 -18.64 12.20 -1.96
C PRO A 66 -17.19 11.85 -1.57
N LEU A 67 -16.69 10.65 -1.88
CA LEU A 67 -15.29 10.30 -1.68
C LEU A 67 -14.35 11.14 -2.57
N GLY A 68 -14.72 11.36 -3.82
CA GLY A 68 -13.98 12.23 -4.73
C GLY A 68 -13.88 13.67 -4.20
N MET A 69 -15.01 14.22 -3.72
CA MET A 69 -15.04 15.56 -3.10
C MET A 69 -14.18 15.63 -1.83
N LEU A 70 -14.22 14.60 -0.98
CA LEU A 70 -13.44 14.54 0.24
C LEU A 70 -11.92 14.48 -0.04
N LEU A 71 -11.54 13.67 -1.04
CA LEU A 71 -10.14 13.42 -1.40
C LEU A 71 -9.61 14.38 -2.48
N SER A 72 -10.43 15.34 -2.93
CA SER A 72 -10.09 16.32 -3.98
C SER A 72 -9.64 15.64 -5.29
N ILE A 73 -10.30 14.55 -5.68
CA ILE A 73 -10.05 13.80 -6.92
C ILE A 73 -11.35 13.61 -7.70
N SER A 74 -11.22 13.27 -8.99
CA SER A 74 -12.39 12.94 -9.82
C SER A 74 -13.05 11.63 -9.35
N LYS A 75 -14.38 11.52 -9.55
CA LYS A 75 -15.10 10.25 -9.32
C LYS A 75 -14.51 9.07 -10.11
N TYR A 76 -13.96 9.33 -11.29
CA TYR A 76 -13.31 8.31 -12.11
C TYR A 76 -11.97 7.86 -11.50
N ASP A 77 -11.24 8.78 -10.87
CA ASP A 77 -9.99 8.46 -10.18
C ASP A 77 -10.25 7.58 -8.96
N VAL A 78 -11.43 7.72 -8.30
CA VAL A 78 -11.82 6.83 -7.19
C VAL A 78 -11.88 5.37 -7.65
N TYR A 79 -12.41 5.08 -8.85
CA TYR A 79 -12.46 3.71 -9.36
C TYR A 79 -11.07 3.11 -9.55
N TRP A 80 -10.13 3.90 -10.11
CA TRP A 80 -8.74 3.46 -10.26
C TRP A 80 -8.07 3.23 -8.92
N VAL A 81 -8.28 4.13 -7.96
CA VAL A 81 -7.75 4.00 -6.60
C VAL A 81 -8.25 2.72 -5.92
N VAL A 82 -9.54 2.44 -6.00
CA VAL A 82 -10.13 1.21 -5.43
C VAL A 82 -9.52 -0.04 -6.08
N ALA A 83 -9.40 -0.05 -7.41
CA ALA A 83 -8.79 -1.16 -8.13
C ALA A 83 -7.33 -1.39 -7.69
N ILE A 84 -6.54 -0.32 -7.60
CA ILE A 84 -5.14 -0.38 -7.11
C ILE A 84 -5.10 -0.94 -5.70
N CYS A 85 -5.94 -0.46 -4.79
CA CYS A 85 -5.96 -0.91 -3.39
C CYS A 85 -6.29 -2.41 -3.26
N ILE A 86 -7.22 -2.91 -4.08
CA ILE A 86 -7.56 -4.34 -4.13
C ILE A 86 -6.33 -5.16 -4.55
N LEU A 87 -5.67 -4.78 -5.66
CA LEU A 87 -4.50 -5.50 -6.16
C LEU A 87 -3.34 -5.48 -5.14
N LEU A 88 -3.06 -4.32 -4.55
CA LEU A 88 -1.99 -4.16 -3.57
C LEU A 88 -2.22 -4.97 -2.29
N SER A 89 -3.47 -5.19 -1.87
CA SER A 89 -3.78 -5.92 -0.65
C SER A 89 -3.23 -7.35 -0.68
N TYR A 90 -3.39 -8.07 -1.79
CA TYR A 90 -2.84 -9.42 -1.94
C TYR A 90 -1.32 -9.43 -2.03
N ILE A 91 -0.74 -8.43 -2.71
CA ILE A 91 0.72 -8.30 -2.83
C ILE A 91 1.33 -8.07 -1.45
N TYR A 92 0.73 -7.20 -0.63
CA TYR A 92 1.22 -6.93 0.71
C TYR A 92 1.00 -8.11 1.69
N ILE A 93 -0.07 -8.89 1.55
CA ILE A 93 -0.22 -10.14 2.31
C ILE A 93 0.94 -11.10 1.99
N TYR A 94 1.29 -11.26 0.72
CA TYR A 94 2.40 -12.12 0.34
C TYR A 94 3.75 -11.58 0.82
N THR A 95 3.99 -10.27 0.70
CA THR A 95 5.23 -9.65 1.21
C THR A 95 5.34 -9.77 2.73
N SER A 96 4.23 -9.67 3.47
CA SER A 96 4.19 -9.91 4.92
C SER A 96 4.50 -11.36 5.28
N TYR A 97 4.01 -12.32 4.50
CA TYR A 97 4.43 -13.71 4.64
C TYR A 97 5.95 -13.86 4.43
N LEU A 98 6.51 -13.27 3.38
CA LEU A 98 7.95 -13.33 3.12
C LEU A 98 8.78 -12.74 4.29
N GLN A 99 8.29 -11.65 4.89
CA GLN A 99 8.93 -11.05 6.07
C GLN A 99 8.85 -11.97 7.30
N GLY A 100 7.67 -12.52 7.59
CA GLY A 100 7.47 -13.47 8.68
C GLY A 100 8.33 -14.73 8.52
N ALA A 101 8.41 -15.25 7.30
CA ALA A 101 9.25 -16.39 6.94
C ALA A 101 10.75 -16.06 6.84
N ARG A 102 11.16 -14.82 7.10
CA ARG A 102 12.55 -14.33 7.00
C ARG A 102 13.18 -14.57 5.62
N LEU A 103 12.37 -14.61 4.57
CA LEU A 103 12.82 -14.76 3.18
C LEU A 103 13.20 -13.40 2.58
N SER A 104 14.18 -12.72 3.22
CA SER A 104 14.59 -11.34 2.91
C SER A 104 15.01 -11.17 1.45
N SER A 105 15.71 -12.15 0.86
CA SER A 105 16.14 -12.09 -0.54
C SER A 105 14.94 -12.04 -1.50
N SER A 106 13.92 -12.89 -1.28
CA SER A 106 12.71 -12.90 -2.10
C SER A 106 11.88 -11.62 -1.93
N PHE A 107 11.79 -11.12 -0.70
CA PHE A 107 11.14 -9.85 -0.38
C PHE A 107 11.80 -8.67 -1.11
N VAL A 108 13.12 -8.55 -1.02
CA VAL A 108 13.88 -7.47 -1.66
C VAL A 108 13.78 -7.56 -3.18
N LYS A 109 13.97 -8.75 -3.77
CA LYS A 109 13.84 -8.96 -5.22
C LYS A 109 12.47 -8.54 -5.74
N LEU A 110 11.40 -8.93 -5.06
CA LEU A 110 10.03 -8.59 -5.46
C LEU A 110 9.78 -7.08 -5.39
N ASN A 111 10.23 -6.42 -4.31
CA ASN A 111 10.04 -4.98 -4.16
C ASN A 111 10.87 -4.18 -5.18
N ILE A 112 12.14 -4.53 -5.39
CA ILE A 112 13.01 -3.87 -6.37
C ILE A 112 12.43 -4.06 -7.78
N PHE A 113 12.08 -5.29 -8.15
CA PHE A 113 11.48 -5.58 -9.45
C PHE A 113 10.19 -4.78 -9.66
N SER A 114 9.30 -4.76 -8.66
CA SER A 114 8.07 -3.97 -8.70
C SER A 114 8.34 -2.50 -8.97
N LYS A 115 9.27 -1.88 -8.21
CA LYS A 115 9.55 -0.44 -8.33
C LYS A 115 10.27 -0.07 -9.63
N ILE A 116 11.25 -0.86 -10.04
CA ILE A 116 11.94 -0.61 -11.32
C ILE A 116 10.95 -0.76 -12.49
N SER A 117 10.15 -1.84 -12.51
CA SER A 117 9.16 -2.06 -13.56
C SER A 117 8.11 -0.96 -13.59
N GLU A 118 7.64 -0.49 -12.42
CA GLU A 118 6.70 0.63 -12.33
C GLU A 118 7.27 1.88 -12.98
N VAL A 119 8.53 2.24 -12.68
CA VAL A 119 9.20 3.42 -13.26
C VAL A 119 9.33 3.28 -14.77
N VAL A 120 9.80 2.14 -15.27
CA VAL A 120 9.93 1.91 -16.72
C VAL A 120 8.59 2.06 -17.43
N VAL A 121 7.53 1.45 -16.88
CA VAL A 121 6.19 1.50 -17.48
C VAL A 121 5.60 2.91 -17.41
N ILE A 122 5.89 3.69 -16.34
CA ILE A 122 5.52 5.12 -16.29
C ILE A 122 6.12 5.89 -17.45
N PHE A 123 7.42 5.71 -17.74
CA PHE A 123 8.07 6.38 -18.88
C PHE A 123 7.44 5.98 -20.22
N VAL A 124 7.13 4.69 -20.40
CA VAL A 124 6.46 4.20 -21.61
C VAL A 124 5.09 4.87 -21.77
N PHE A 125 4.24 4.85 -20.75
CA PHE A 125 2.92 5.49 -20.83
C PHE A 125 3.02 7.01 -20.97
N ALA A 126 3.96 7.67 -20.30
CA ALA A 126 4.16 9.10 -20.40
C ALA A 126 4.60 9.54 -21.82
N TRP A 127 5.26 8.64 -22.57
CA TRP A 127 5.61 8.87 -23.97
C TRP A 127 4.38 8.82 -24.90
N PHE A 128 3.44 7.88 -24.65
CA PHE A 128 2.24 7.73 -25.47
C PHE A 128 1.12 8.71 -25.10
N LEU A 129 1.04 9.14 -23.84
CA LEU A 129 0.00 10.08 -23.38
C LEU A 129 0.43 11.53 -23.66
N THR A 130 -0.30 12.19 -24.55
CA THR A 130 -0.11 13.61 -24.88
C THR A 130 -0.81 14.54 -23.89
N GLN A 131 -1.97 14.11 -23.37
CA GLN A 131 -2.76 14.80 -22.36
C GLN A 131 -2.87 13.95 -21.10
N ASP A 132 -3.22 14.56 -19.97
CA ASP A 132 -3.45 13.88 -18.69
C ASP A 132 -2.31 12.92 -18.28
N LYS A 133 -1.08 13.38 -18.37
CA LYS A 133 0.14 12.58 -18.09
C LYS A 133 0.17 11.97 -16.69
N TYR A 134 -0.64 12.47 -15.74
CA TYR A 134 -0.78 11.85 -14.42
C TYR A 134 -1.34 10.42 -14.50
N LEU A 135 -2.17 10.12 -15.53
CA LEU A 135 -2.70 8.79 -15.77
C LEU A 135 -1.61 7.76 -16.12
N ALA A 136 -0.47 8.20 -16.65
CA ALA A 136 0.65 7.31 -16.92
C ALA A 136 1.08 6.54 -15.67
N LYS A 137 1.10 7.22 -14.51
CA LYS A 137 1.42 6.57 -13.24
C LYS A 137 0.31 5.63 -12.77
N VAL A 138 -0.95 6.03 -12.91
CA VAL A 138 -2.10 5.20 -12.52
C VAL A 138 -2.12 3.91 -13.33
N TYR A 139 -1.99 4.00 -14.64
CA TYR A 139 -1.97 2.85 -15.53
C TYR A 139 -0.73 1.97 -15.31
N ALA A 140 0.44 2.56 -15.12
CA ALA A 140 1.64 1.80 -14.80
C ALA A 140 1.47 1.01 -13.50
N GLN A 141 0.95 1.64 -12.45
CA GLN A 141 0.71 0.99 -11.17
C GLN A 141 -0.33 -0.13 -11.29
N LEU A 142 -1.40 0.06 -12.05
CA LEU A 142 -2.40 -0.98 -12.32
C LEU A 142 -1.80 -2.17 -13.07
N VAL A 143 -1.10 -1.92 -14.18
CA VAL A 143 -0.49 -2.98 -15.00
C VAL A 143 0.52 -3.78 -14.20
N ILE A 144 1.44 -3.11 -13.52
CA ILE A 144 2.46 -3.80 -12.71
C ILE A 144 1.83 -4.54 -11.54
N SER A 145 0.86 -3.94 -10.83
CA SER A 145 0.16 -4.62 -9.75
C SER A 145 -0.62 -5.84 -10.23
N PHE A 146 -1.21 -5.80 -11.43
CA PHE A 146 -1.91 -6.93 -12.01
C PHE A 146 -0.94 -8.08 -12.38
N ILE A 147 0.20 -7.75 -12.99
CA ILE A 147 1.26 -8.73 -13.31
C ILE A 147 1.78 -9.37 -12.02
N LEU A 148 2.07 -8.55 -11.00
CA LEU A 148 2.53 -9.04 -9.71
C LEU A 148 1.47 -9.88 -9.01
N LEU A 149 0.20 -9.50 -9.08
CA LEU A 149 -0.89 -10.26 -8.51
C LEU A 149 -0.94 -11.68 -9.10
N THR A 150 -0.80 -11.84 -10.41
CA THR A 150 -0.80 -13.17 -11.05
C THR A 150 0.34 -14.05 -10.53
N TYR A 151 1.53 -13.46 -10.35
CA TYR A 151 2.67 -14.15 -9.75
C TYR A 151 2.40 -14.51 -8.29
N VAL A 152 1.93 -13.55 -7.50
CA VAL A 152 1.63 -13.72 -6.06
C VAL A 152 0.56 -14.76 -5.83
N LEU A 153 -0.53 -14.75 -6.61
CA LEU A 153 -1.60 -15.76 -6.49
C LEU A 153 -1.08 -17.17 -6.77
N LYS A 154 -0.19 -17.35 -7.75
CA LYS A 154 0.46 -18.65 -8.01
C LYS A 154 1.30 -19.13 -6.81
N LYS A 155 1.95 -18.21 -6.10
CA LYS A 155 2.72 -18.52 -4.88
C LYS A 155 1.82 -18.79 -3.69
N LEU A 156 0.81 -17.95 -3.47
CA LEU A 156 -0.15 -18.10 -2.37
C LEU A 156 -0.93 -19.43 -2.48
N LYS A 157 -1.33 -19.85 -3.69
CA LYS A 157 -1.97 -21.15 -3.93
C LYS A 157 -1.14 -22.36 -3.48
N LYS A 158 0.19 -22.22 -3.43
CA LYS A 158 1.08 -23.30 -2.95
C LYS A 158 1.23 -23.32 -1.44
N ILE A 159 0.93 -22.22 -0.76
CA ILE A 159 1.13 -22.03 0.67
C ILE A 159 -0.18 -22.16 1.43
N ALA A 160 -1.25 -21.59 0.87
CA ALA A 160 -2.56 -21.52 1.52
C ALA A 160 -3.41 -22.75 1.21
N VAL A 161 -4.06 -23.28 2.23
CA VAL A 161 -5.16 -24.24 2.07
C VAL A 161 -6.47 -23.45 2.04
N PHE A 162 -7.20 -23.55 0.92
CA PHE A 162 -8.44 -22.78 0.71
C PHE A 162 -9.62 -23.39 1.48
N LYS A 163 -9.44 -23.60 2.78
CA LYS A 163 -10.49 -23.91 3.75
C LYS A 163 -10.84 -22.64 4.50
N PHE A 164 -12.11 -22.22 4.48
CA PHE A 164 -12.54 -21.05 5.23
C PHE A 164 -12.88 -21.43 6.67
N ASN A 165 -12.16 -20.83 7.62
CA ASN A 165 -12.43 -20.94 9.05
C ASN A 165 -12.74 -19.55 9.60
N VAL A 166 -14.00 -19.34 9.97
CA VAL A 166 -14.52 -18.07 10.50
C VAL A 166 -13.73 -17.61 11.74
N ARG A 167 -13.33 -18.52 12.61
CA ARG A 167 -12.57 -18.18 13.83
C ARG A 167 -11.22 -17.55 13.49
N TYR A 168 -10.53 -18.07 12.49
CA TYR A 168 -9.26 -17.53 12.03
C TYR A 168 -9.43 -16.14 11.41
N PHE A 169 -10.47 -15.94 10.61
CA PHE A 169 -10.74 -14.63 10.03
C PHE A 169 -11.11 -13.59 11.09
N ILE A 170 -11.98 -13.94 12.05
CA ILE A 170 -12.35 -13.05 13.18
C ILE A 170 -11.10 -12.72 14.02
N SER A 171 -10.24 -13.70 14.30
CA SER A 171 -8.98 -13.49 15.03
C SER A 171 -8.06 -12.52 14.27
N ALA A 172 -7.97 -12.65 12.94
CA ALA A 172 -7.20 -11.74 12.10
C ALA A 172 -7.76 -10.30 12.16
N LEU A 173 -9.09 -10.14 12.07
CA LEU A 173 -9.76 -8.85 12.18
C LEU A 173 -9.57 -8.23 13.57
N ALA A 174 -9.74 -9.02 14.63
CA ALA A 174 -9.55 -8.54 16.00
C ALA A 174 -8.12 -8.03 16.24
N PHE A 175 -7.11 -8.70 15.67
CA PHE A 175 -5.73 -8.26 15.73
C PHE A 175 -5.50 -6.99 14.90
N SER A 176 -6.09 -6.91 13.70
CA SER A 176 -5.87 -5.81 12.76
C SER A 176 -6.66 -4.55 13.12
N SER A 177 -7.81 -4.66 13.79
CA SER A 177 -8.70 -3.52 14.05
C SER A 177 -8.03 -2.36 14.82
N PRO A 178 -7.28 -2.56 15.91
CA PRO A 178 -6.57 -1.46 16.56
C PRO A 178 -5.45 -0.88 15.69
N LEU A 179 -4.82 -1.72 14.86
CA LEU A 179 -3.77 -1.28 13.94
C LEU A 179 -4.32 -0.44 12.78
N ILE A 180 -5.59 -0.63 12.39
CA ILE A 180 -6.25 0.23 11.37
C ILE A 180 -6.22 1.68 11.82
N ILE A 181 -6.60 1.96 13.07
CA ILE A 181 -6.62 3.32 13.63
C ILE A 181 -5.22 3.93 13.60
N HIS A 182 -4.21 3.17 14.02
CA HIS A 182 -2.82 3.62 14.03
C HIS A 182 -2.31 3.92 12.61
N VAL A 183 -2.52 3.01 11.67
CA VAL A 183 -2.06 3.18 10.27
C VAL A 183 -2.83 4.31 9.58
N LEU A 184 -4.14 4.45 9.85
CA LEU A 184 -4.96 5.54 9.34
C LEU A 184 -4.46 6.90 9.86
N SER A 185 -4.15 7.00 11.16
CA SER A 185 -3.59 8.23 11.75
C SER A 185 -2.28 8.62 11.07
N ASN A 186 -1.38 7.67 10.83
CA ASN A 186 -0.13 7.92 10.11
C ASN A 186 -0.37 8.34 8.65
N ALA A 187 -1.32 7.69 7.96
CA ALA A 187 -1.69 8.06 6.59
C ALA A 187 -2.27 9.49 6.54
N LEU A 188 -3.15 9.84 7.46
CA LEU A 188 -3.73 11.18 7.57
C LEU A 188 -2.64 12.21 7.86
N LEU A 189 -1.80 11.99 8.88
CA LEU A 189 -0.71 12.92 9.22
C LEU A 189 0.25 13.17 8.06
N SER A 190 0.45 12.19 7.18
CA SER A 190 1.36 12.33 6.04
C SER A 190 0.72 12.91 4.78
N GLN A 191 -0.61 12.91 4.68
CA GLN A 191 -1.31 13.26 3.44
C GLN A 191 -2.31 14.41 3.59
N VAL A 192 -2.76 14.69 4.82
CA VAL A 192 -3.84 15.66 5.06
C VAL A 192 -3.49 17.05 4.57
N ASP A 193 -2.23 17.48 4.71
CA ASP A 193 -1.77 18.78 4.25
C ASP A 193 -2.02 18.97 2.75
N ARG A 194 -1.74 17.93 1.95
CA ARG A 194 -1.95 17.95 0.50
C ARG A 194 -3.41 18.08 0.13
N LEU A 195 -4.29 17.40 0.87
CA LEU A 195 -5.74 17.47 0.66
C LEU A 195 -6.29 18.87 1.02
N PHE A 196 -5.82 19.45 2.13
CA PHE A 196 -6.22 20.81 2.52
C PHE A 196 -5.73 21.84 1.51
N ILE A 197 -4.48 21.78 1.09
CA ILE A 197 -3.92 22.70 0.09
C ILE A 197 -4.68 22.58 -1.23
N ALA A 198 -4.98 21.35 -1.67
CA ALA A 198 -5.75 21.14 -2.89
C ALA A 198 -7.14 21.75 -2.81
N LYS A 199 -7.81 21.59 -1.66
CA LYS A 199 -9.16 22.10 -1.44
C LYS A 199 -9.22 23.62 -1.33
N MET A 200 -8.21 24.25 -0.71
CA MET A 200 -8.20 25.69 -0.44
C MET A 200 -7.53 26.50 -1.57
N LEU A 201 -6.46 25.98 -2.16
CA LEU A 201 -5.59 26.69 -3.10
C LEU A 201 -5.54 26.05 -4.49
N GLY A 202 -6.18 24.88 -4.66
CA GLY A 202 -6.23 24.14 -5.91
C GLY A 202 -5.11 23.13 -6.10
N GLU A 203 -5.29 22.25 -7.09
CA GLU A 203 -4.42 21.11 -7.39
C GLU A 203 -2.97 21.54 -7.74
N GLY A 204 -2.81 22.70 -8.39
CA GLY A 204 -1.48 23.21 -8.77
C GLY A 204 -0.59 23.49 -7.55
N GLN A 205 -1.13 24.15 -6.53
CA GLN A 205 -0.42 24.46 -5.29
C GLN A 205 -0.12 23.19 -4.48
N ALA A 206 -1.07 22.25 -4.43
CA ALA A 206 -0.83 20.94 -3.83
C ALA A 206 0.31 20.19 -4.52
N GLY A 207 0.47 20.36 -5.84
CA GLY A 207 1.57 19.80 -6.61
C GLY A 207 2.92 20.39 -6.20
N ILE A 208 3.02 21.73 -6.14
CA ILE A 208 4.25 22.43 -5.73
C ILE A 208 4.65 22.03 -4.30
N TYR A 209 3.68 22.03 -3.38
CA TYR A 209 3.90 21.59 -2.00
C TYR A 209 4.41 20.15 -1.93
N SER A 210 3.75 19.25 -2.64
CA SER A 210 4.12 17.83 -2.65
C SER A 210 5.51 17.57 -3.23
N PHE A 211 5.90 18.34 -4.23
CA PHE A 211 7.24 18.27 -4.82
C PHE A 211 8.30 18.73 -3.81
N ALA A 212 8.09 19.90 -3.20
CA ALA A 212 8.99 20.44 -2.19
C ALA A 212 9.10 19.50 -0.98
N TYR A 213 7.96 18.96 -0.51
CA TYR A 213 7.90 18.00 0.59
C TYR A 213 8.71 16.72 0.29
N ASN A 214 8.55 16.16 -0.92
CA ASN A 214 9.27 14.96 -1.31
C ASN A 214 10.78 15.19 -1.38
N ILE A 215 11.25 16.35 -1.87
CA ILE A 215 12.66 16.73 -1.84
C ILE A 215 13.15 16.89 -0.39
N GLY A 216 12.36 17.58 0.45
CA GLY A 216 12.69 17.76 1.86
C GLY A 216 12.81 16.44 2.62
N MET A 217 12.01 15.43 2.27
CA MET A 217 12.06 14.11 2.91
C MET A 217 13.25 13.24 2.48
N LEU A 218 13.95 13.58 1.40
CA LEU A 218 15.19 12.89 1.02
C LEU A 218 16.31 13.16 2.04
N TRP A 219 16.37 14.38 2.56
CA TRP A 219 17.44 14.82 3.50
C TRP A 219 17.38 14.13 4.88
N PRO A 220 16.23 14.07 5.59
CA PRO A 220 16.15 13.36 6.87
C PRO A 220 16.43 11.85 6.77
N GLY A 221 16.07 11.22 5.64
CA GLY A 221 16.34 9.80 5.40
C GLY A 221 17.84 9.49 5.38
N THR A 222 18.64 10.35 4.74
CA THR A 222 20.09 10.23 4.68
C THR A 222 20.75 10.51 6.04
N LEU A 223 20.26 11.51 6.78
CA LEU A 223 20.77 11.86 8.11
C LEU A 223 20.46 10.75 9.14
N ARG A 224 19.24 10.20 9.17
CA ARG A 224 18.88 9.10 10.08
C ARG A 224 19.69 7.84 9.82
N GLY A 225 19.95 7.50 8.56
CA GLY A 225 20.83 6.40 8.19
C GLY A 225 22.23 6.60 8.72
N ASN A 226 22.80 7.78 8.58
CA ASN A 226 24.13 8.12 9.05
C ASN A 226 24.22 8.15 10.59
N LEU A 227 23.19 8.68 11.28
CA LEU A 227 23.15 8.71 12.75
C LEU A 227 23.07 7.29 13.35
N ASN A 228 22.29 6.40 12.73
CA ASN A 228 22.23 5.00 13.15
C ASN A 228 23.58 4.29 12.94
N TYR A 229 24.27 4.56 11.83
CA TYR A 229 25.60 4.01 11.58
C TYR A 229 26.63 4.53 12.59
N ILE A 230 26.61 5.83 12.88
CA ILE A 230 27.48 6.47 13.88
C ILE A 230 27.20 5.91 15.28
N SER A 231 25.93 5.72 15.66
CA SER A 231 25.57 5.15 16.96
C SER A 231 26.06 3.69 17.13
N LEU A 232 26.01 2.89 16.06
CA LEU A 232 26.55 1.54 16.03
C LEU A 232 28.08 1.52 16.13
N LEU A 233 28.76 2.46 15.48
CA LEU A 233 30.22 2.64 15.59
C LEU A 233 30.63 3.02 17.02
N ILE A 234 29.96 3.98 17.63
CA ILE A 234 30.22 4.42 19.02
C ILE A 234 30.00 3.25 19.99
N ARG A 235 28.91 2.48 19.85
CA ARG A 235 28.70 1.27 20.67
C ARG A 235 29.83 0.26 20.52
N ARG A 236 30.35 0.02 19.30
CA ARG A 236 31.48 -0.87 19.07
C ARG A 236 32.79 -0.41 19.71
N ILE A 237 32.98 0.90 19.80
CA ILE A 237 34.19 1.49 20.42
C ILE A 237 34.09 1.45 21.94
N MET A 238 32.91 1.67 22.52
CA MET A 238 32.71 1.68 23.97
C MET A 238 32.63 0.29 24.62
N VAL A 239 32.46 -0.77 23.85
CA VAL A 239 32.39 -2.18 24.33
C VAL A 239 33.75 -2.89 24.18
N LYS A 240 34.81 -2.19 23.75
CA LYS A 240 36.21 -2.59 23.85
C LYS A 240 36.89 -1.89 24.99
#